data_f7f27e88f656d361c59f5db5e35957ca
#
_entry.id   f7f27e88f656d361c59f5db5e35957ca
#
_cell.length_a   1.000
_cell.length_b   1.000
_cell.length_c   1.000
_cell.angle_alpha   90.00
_cell.angle_beta   90.00
_cell.angle_gamma   90.00
#
_symmetry.space_group_name_H-M   'P 1'
#
loop_
_entity.id
_entity.type
_entity.pdbx_description
1 polymer ?
#
loop_
_entity_poly.entity_id
_entity_poly.type
_entity_poly.pdbx_seq_one_letter_code
_entity_poly.pdbx_strand_id
1 'polypeptide(L)'
;MSRTYLSPARRRSDRARLPDEVVDVLVIGGGVTGAGAALDAASRGLSVALVEARDWAAGTSSRSSKLIHGGLRYLEQFAFPLVHEALQERSRLVQTIAPHLVRPLPFLLPLTAPVWQRAYFGAGVALYDVLGAALTSEREIPTHRHLSPLSLIHI
;
A
#
# COMPACT_ATOMS: atom_id res chain seq x y z
N MET A 1 -19.10 9.66 20.86
CA MET A 1 -18.88 9.67 19.40
C MET A 1 -19.80 8.66 18.76
N SER A 2 -20.80 9.10 18.02
CA SER A 2 -21.71 8.20 17.29
C SER A 2 -20.94 7.45 16.21
N ARG A 3 -20.88 6.13 16.31
CA ARG A 3 -20.30 5.27 15.25
C ARG A 3 -21.18 5.42 14.00
N THR A 4 -20.71 6.16 13.02
CA THR A 4 -21.38 6.30 11.72
C THR A 4 -21.18 5.02 10.93
N TYR A 5 -22.12 4.08 11.05
CA TYR A 5 -22.07 2.87 10.25
C TYR A 5 -22.44 3.16 8.81
N LEU A 6 -21.64 2.63 7.86
CA LEU A 6 -22.03 2.57 6.47
C LEU A 6 -23.25 1.65 6.34
N SER A 7 -24.36 2.18 5.85
CA SER A 7 -25.59 1.44 5.68
C SER A 7 -26.38 1.94 4.46
N PRO A 8 -27.30 1.14 3.90
CA PRO A 8 -28.15 1.58 2.81
C PRO A 8 -29.01 2.81 3.17
N ALA A 9 -29.41 2.92 4.42
CA ALA A 9 -30.17 4.08 4.91
C ALA A 9 -29.29 5.34 4.93
N ARG A 10 -28.07 5.24 5.44
CA ARG A 10 -27.08 6.33 5.44
C ARG A 10 -26.77 6.78 4.02
N ARG A 11 -26.50 5.84 3.11
CA ARG A 11 -26.26 6.16 1.68
C ARG A 11 -27.41 6.92 1.05
N ARG A 12 -28.66 6.55 1.32
CA ARG A 12 -29.83 7.29 0.81
C ARG A 12 -29.88 8.72 1.34
N SER A 13 -29.65 8.89 2.63
CA SER A 13 -29.60 10.21 3.27
C SER A 13 -28.49 11.09 2.68
N ASP A 14 -27.29 10.56 2.55
CA ASP A 14 -26.13 11.30 2.00
C ASP A 14 -26.37 11.69 0.54
N ARG A 15 -26.95 10.80 -0.29
CA ARG A 15 -27.32 11.13 -1.67
C ARG A 15 -28.37 12.21 -1.76
N ALA A 16 -29.33 12.24 -0.84
CA ALA A 16 -30.38 13.26 -0.83
C ALA A 16 -29.83 14.66 -0.47
N ARG A 17 -28.78 14.71 0.38
CA ARG A 17 -28.18 15.98 0.81
C ARG A 17 -27.12 16.50 -0.18
N LEU A 18 -26.43 15.61 -0.89
CA LEU A 18 -25.28 15.96 -1.71
C LEU A 18 -25.51 17.09 -2.74
N PRO A 19 -26.68 17.22 -3.39
CA PRO A 19 -26.94 18.35 -4.32
C PRO A 19 -26.92 19.74 -3.67
N ASP A 20 -27.24 19.82 -2.39
CA ASP A 20 -27.38 21.06 -1.64
C ASP A 20 -26.20 21.32 -0.68
N GLU A 21 -25.22 20.39 -0.64
CA GLU A 21 -24.10 20.44 0.29
C GLU A 21 -22.84 20.91 -0.44
N VAL A 22 -22.22 21.97 0.07
CA VAL A 22 -20.89 22.40 -0.41
C VAL A 22 -19.82 21.67 0.39
N VAL A 23 -18.91 21.01 -0.33
CA VAL A 23 -17.76 20.33 0.27
C VAL A 23 -16.46 20.94 -0.24
N ASP A 24 -15.39 20.86 0.58
CA ASP A 24 -14.08 21.37 0.19
C ASP A 24 -13.46 20.51 -0.92
N VAL A 25 -13.70 19.19 -0.88
CA VAL A 25 -13.15 18.23 -1.84
C VAL A 25 -14.21 17.23 -2.29
N LEU A 26 -14.45 17.18 -3.59
CA LEU A 26 -15.24 16.11 -4.22
C LEU A 26 -14.30 15.12 -4.92
N VAL A 27 -14.28 13.88 -4.46
CA VAL A 27 -13.52 12.79 -5.05
C VAL A 27 -14.43 11.95 -5.94
N ILE A 28 -14.11 11.80 -7.21
CA ILE A 28 -14.85 11.00 -8.18
C ILE A 28 -14.07 9.71 -8.48
N GLY A 29 -14.59 8.60 -8.02
CA GLY A 29 -14.01 7.26 -8.18
C GLY A 29 -13.55 6.63 -6.85
N GLY A 30 -14.13 5.49 -6.52
CA GLY A 30 -13.92 4.73 -5.28
C GLY A 30 -12.84 3.65 -5.38
N GLY A 31 -11.81 3.84 -6.20
CA GLY A 31 -10.61 3.00 -6.23
C GLY A 31 -9.63 3.37 -5.12
N VAL A 32 -8.46 2.69 -5.08
CA VAL A 32 -7.44 2.93 -4.04
C VAL A 32 -6.96 4.39 -4.03
N THR A 33 -6.80 5.01 -5.19
CA THR A 33 -6.36 6.40 -5.31
C THR A 33 -7.42 7.37 -4.73
N GLY A 34 -8.69 7.18 -5.10
CA GLY A 34 -9.77 8.01 -4.58
C GLY A 34 -9.98 7.83 -3.08
N ALA A 35 -9.90 6.58 -2.59
CA ALA A 35 -9.98 6.30 -1.16
C ALA A 35 -8.83 6.96 -0.39
N GLY A 36 -7.60 6.90 -0.92
CA GLY A 36 -6.43 7.56 -0.32
C GLY A 36 -6.58 9.09 -0.30
N ALA A 37 -6.99 9.70 -1.42
CA ALA A 37 -7.22 11.15 -1.51
C ALA A 37 -8.31 11.63 -0.54
N ALA A 38 -9.41 10.89 -0.45
CA ALA A 38 -10.49 11.21 0.47
C ALA A 38 -10.07 11.09 1.94
N LEU A 39 -9.30 10.06 2.27
CA LEU A 39 -8.77 9.86 3.62
C LEU A 39 -7.79 10.98 3.99
N ASP A 40 -6.86 11.32 3.11
CA ASP A 40 -5.88 12.38 3.35
C ASP A 40 -6.56 13.74 3.55
N ALA A 41 -7.48 14.11 2.66
CA ALA A 41 -8.24 15.35 2.78
C ALA A 41 -9.06 15.41 4.09
N ALA A 42 -9.75 14.33 4.44
CA ALA A 42 -10.53 14.25 5.69
C ALA A 42 -9.64 14.31 6.93
N SER A 43 -8.45 13.70 6.88
CA SER A 43 -7.47 13.73 7.99
C SER A 43 -6.92 15.14 8.26
N ARG A 44 -6.96 16.01 7.24
CA ARG A 44 -6.60 17.44 7.33
C ARG A 44 -7.74 18.34 7.78
N GLY A 45 -8.91 17.76 8.09
CA GLY A 45 -10.09 18.49 8.56
C GLY A 45 -10.96 19.07 7.46
N LEU A 46 -10.71 18.72 6.20
CA LEU A 46 -11.54 19.15 5.07
C LEU A 46 -12.84 18.35 5.02
N SER A 47 -13.91 18.98 4.58
CA SER A 47 -15.17 18.31 4.26
C SER A 47 -15.04 17.60 2.91
N VAL A 48 -15.33 16.28 2.87
CA VAL A 48 -15.08 15.44 1.70
C VAL A 48 -16.32 14.67 1.31
N ALA A 49 -16.65 14.69 0.01
CA ALA A 49 -17.57 13.75 -0.60
C ALA A 49 -16.83 12.83 -1.55
N LEU A 50 -17.03 11.50 -1.39
CA LEU A 50 -16.49 10.50 -2.29
C LEU A 50 -17.65 9.80 -3.00
N VAL A 51 -17.67 9.85 -4.33
CA VAL A 51 -18.69 9.22 -5.17
C VAL A 51 -18.11 8.16 -6.08
N GLU A 52 -18.84 7.05 -6.25
CA GLU A 52 -18.47 5.93 -7.11
C GLU A 52 -19.67 5.53 -7.98
N ALA A 53 -19.44 5.36 -9.27
CA ALA A 53 -20.50 5.05 -10.24
C ALA A 53 -21.05 3.62 -10.12
N ARG A 54 -20.25 2.67 -9.68
CA ARG A 54 -20.60 1.24 -9.60
C ARG A 54 -20.49 0.70 -8.19
N ASP A 55 -19.32 0.17 -7.84
CA ASP A 55 -19.01 -0.37 -6.53
C ASP A 55 -17.56 -0.02 -6.15
N TRP A 56 -17.27 -0.02 -4.86
CA TRP A 56 -15.95 0.28 -4.35
C TRP A 56 -14.91 -0.67 -4.95
N ALA A 57 -13.80 -0.10 -5.41
CA ALA A 57 -12.71 -0.83 -6.03
C ALA A 57 -13.08 -1.65 -7.28
N ALA A 58 -14.24 -1.44 -7.91
CA ALA A 58 -14.73 -2.24 -9.04
C ALA A 58 -13.84 -2.20 -10.29
N GLY A 59 -12.95 -1.20 -10.41
CA GLY A 59 -12.01 -1.05 -11.50
C GLY A 59 -10.68 -1.76 -11.27
N THR A 60 -9.59 -1.06 -11.57
CA THR A 60 -8.19 -1.54 -11.46
C THR A 60 -7.83 -2.03 -10.07
N SER A 61 -8.34 -1.40 -9.02
CA SER A 61 -8.00 -1.73 -7.63
C SER A 61 -8.34 -3.18 -7.24
N SER A 62 -9.41 -3.76 -7.79
CA SER A 62 -9.73 -5.18 -7.56
C SER A 62 -9.07 -6.14 -8.55
N ARG A 63 -8.53 -5.63 -9.66
CA ARG A 63 -7.91 -6.41 -10.74
C ARG A 63 -6.38 -6.36 -10.75
N SER A 64 -5.78 -5.69 -9.79
CA SER A 64 -4.34 -5.67 -9.55
C SER A 64 -3.89 -6.92 -8.79
N SER A 65 -2.59 -7.15 -8.69
CA SER A 65 -2.02 -8.20 -7.83
C SER A 65 -2.27 -7.97 -6.33
N LYS A 66 -2.74 -6.77 -5.96
CA LYS A 66 -2.94 -6.32 -4.57
C LYS A 66 -1.67 -6.39 -3.71
N LEU A 67 -0.52 -6.41 -4.35
CA LEU A 67 0.77 -6.37 -3.68
C LEU A 67 1.16 -4.92 -3.40
N ILE A 68 1.40 -4.63 -2.13
CA ILE A 68 1.90 -3.34 -1.67
C ILE A 68 3.42 -3.49 -1.52
N HIS A 69 4.17 -2.77 -2.34
CA HIS A 69 5.64 -2.84 -2.35
C HIS A 69 6.26 -1.44 -2.35
N GLY A 70 7.48 -1.33 -1.85
CA GLY A 70 8.23 -0.07 -1.84
C GLY A 70 9.07 0.17 -3.09
N GLY A 71 8.71 -0.48 -4.22
CA GLY A 71 9.33 -0.17 -5.51
C GLY A 71 10.77 -0.67 -5.69
N LEU A 72 11.09 -1.88 -5.24
CA LEU A 72 12.44 -2.49 -5.38
C LEU A 72 13.00 -2.36 -6.81
N ARG A 73 12.16 -2.47 -7.84
CA ARG A 73 12.55 -2.30 -9.25
C ARG A 73 13.12 -0.91 -9.56
N TYR A 74 12.69 0.12 -8.83
CA TYR A 74 13.17 1.49 -9.06
C TYR A 74 14.57 1.73 -8.52
N LEU A 75 15.11 0.84 -7.68
CA LEU A 75 16.52 0.90 -7.27
C LEU A 75 17.46 0.69 -8.46
N GLU A 76 17.11 -0.19 -9.40
CA GLU A 76 17.88 -0.40 -10.63
C GLU A 76 17.92 0.85 -11.52
N GLN A 77 16.93 1.73 -11.38
CA GLN A 77 16.83 3.02 -12.10
C GLN A 77 17.41 4.19 -11.29
N PHE A 78 18.00 3.92 -10.12
CA PHE A 78 18.52 4.93 -9.20
C PHE A 78 17.48 5.97 -8.75
N ALA A 79 16.18 5.64 -8.82
CA ALA A 79 15.09 6.52 -8.42
C ALA A 79 14.86 6.48 -6.89
N PHE A 80 15.89 6.79 -6.11
CA PHE A 80 15.87 6.73 -4.64
C PHE A 80 14.75 7.55 -3.99
N PRO A 81 14.42 8.78 -4.44
CA PRO A 81 13.31 9.52 -3.85
C PRO A 81 11.97 8.79 -3.98
N LEU A 82 11.72 8.16 -5.13
CA LEU A 82 10.50 7.38 -5.36
C LEU A 82 10.44 6.14 -4.48
N VAL A 83 11.57 5.44 -4.29
CA VAL A 83 11.66 4.30 -3.37
C VAL A 83 11.40 4.73 -1.94
N HIS A 84 11.96 5.86 -1.52
CA HIS A 84 11.75 6.42 -0.19
C HIS A 84 10.28 6.72 0.07
N GLU A 85 9.61 7.43 -0.84
CA GLU A 85 8.19 7.76 -0.75
C GLU A 85 7.32 6.49 -0.71
N ALA A 86 7.58 5.53 -1.61
CA ALA A 86 6.85 4.27 -1.65
C ALA A 86 7.02 3.43 -0.37
N LEU A 87 8.19 3.44 0.25
CA LEU A 87 8.44 2.79 1.53
C LEU A 87 7.68 3.46 2.67
N GLN A 88 7.65 4.80 2.70
CA GLN A 88 6.86 5.55 3.70
C GLN A 88 5.36 5.25 3.57
N GLU A 89 4.82 5.28 2.34
CA GLU A 89 3.40 4.98 2.12
C GLU A 89 3.06 3.52 2.48
N ARG A 90 3.95 2.57 2.16
CA ARG A 90 3.81 1.18 2.60
C ARG A 90 3.73 1.08 4.12
N SER A 91 4.63 1.75 4.82
CA SER A 91 4.66 1.76 6.28
C SER A 91 3.37 2.34 6.87
N ARG A 92 2.88 3.46 6.35
CA ARG A 92 1.59 4.04 6.77
C ARG A 92 0.43 3.08 6.57
N LEU A 93 0.40 2.34 5.46
CA LEU A 93 -0.63 1.33 5.19
C LEU A 93 -0.58 0.18 6.20
N VAL A 94 0.62 -0.33 6.50
CA VAL A 94 0.81 -1.46 7.42
C VAL A 94 0.54 -1.07 8.87
N GLN A 95 1.01 0.10 9.32
CA GLN A 95 0.94 0.48 10.73
C GLN A 95 -0.37 1.18 11.10
N THR A 96 -0.90 2.02 10.21
CA THR A 96 -1.95 2.98 10.59
C THR A 96 -3.24 2.78 9.81
N ILE A 97 -3.17 2.70 8.47
CA ILE A 97 -4.37 2.76 7.62
C ILE A 97 -5.08 1.42 7.59
N ALA A 98 -4.35 0.33 7.36
CA ALA A 98 -4.94 -0.99 7.15
C ALA A 98 -4.13 -2.14 7.79
N PRO A 99 -3.72 -2.06 9.07
CA PRO A 99 -2.87 -3.07 9.71
C PRO A 99 -3.53 -4.45 9.75
N HIS A 100 -4.86 -4.50 9.74
CA HIS A 100 -5.63 -5.74 9.75
C HIS A 100 -5.79 -6.39 8.37
N LEU A 101 -5.50 -5.67 7.28
CA LEU A 101 -5.64 -6.14 5.90
C LEU A 101 -4.31 -6.48 5.24
N VAL A 102 -3.24 -5.80 5.63
CA VAL A 102 -1.92 -5.94 5.00
C VAL A 102 -1.08 -6.95 5.76
N ARG A 103 -0.56 -7.95 5.05
CA ARG A 103 0.29 -9.01 5.63
C ARG A 103 1.56 -9.18 4.79
N PRO A 104 2.72 -9.44 5.42
CA PRO A 104 3.93 -9.80 4.69
C PRO A 104 3.71 -11.05 3.84
N LEU A 105 4.13 -11.00 2.58
CA LEU A 105 4.10 -12.14 1.67
C LEU A 105 5.54 -12.47 1.26
N PRO A 106 6.06 -13.66 1.58
CA PRO A 106 7.39 -14.07 1.18
C PRO A 106 7.43 -14.41 -0.31
N PHE A 107 8.50 -14.01 -0.98
CA PHE A 107 8.81 -14.37 -2.35
C PHE A 107 10.11 -15.15 -2.42
N LEU A 108 10.10 -16.22 -3.21
CA LEU A 108 11.30 -16.98 -3.53
C LEU A 108 11.82 -16.54 -4.91
N LEU A 109 13.08 -16.12 -4.98
CA LEU A 109 13.76 -15.80 -6.22
C LEU A 109 14.73 -16.92 -6.57
N PRO A 110 14.43 -17.77 -7.57
CA PRO A 110 15.35 -18.81 -8.01
C PRO A 110 16.54 -18.17 -8.74
N LEU A 111 17.76 -18.57 -8.38
CA LEU A 111 18.98 -18.07 -8.98
C LEU A 111 19.51 -19.11 -9.97
N THR A 112 19.65 -18.71 -11.25
CA THR A 112 20.21 -19.57 -12.30
C THR A 112 21.74 -19.48 -12.39
N ALA A 113 22.31 -18.33 -11.98
CA ALA A 113 23.75 -18.11 -11.85
C ALA A 113 24.06 -17.73 -10.38
N PRO A 114 24.27 -18.72 -9.49
CA PRO A 114 24.16 -18.52 -8.05
C PRO A 114 25.20 -17.58 -7.44
N VAL A 115 26.37 -17.44 -8.04
CA VAL A 115 27.43 -16.60 -7.45
C VAL A 115 27.16 -15.12 -7.70
N TRP A 116 27.10 -14.71 -8.96
CA TRP A 116 26.98 -13.29 -9.29
C TRP A 116 25.56 -12.76 -9.03
N GLN A 117 24.52 -13.55 -9.34
CA GLN A 117 23.13 -13.15 -9.08
C GLN A 117 22.86 -13.02 -7.58
N ARG A 118 23.45 -13.89 -6.76
CA ARG A 118 23.33 -13.76 -5.31
C ARG A 118 23.95 -12.47 -4.80
N ALA A 119 25.10 -12.07 -5.32
CA ALA A 119 25.73 -10.80 -4.95
C ALA A 119 24.88 -9.60 -5.41
N TYR A 120 24.45 -9.62 -6.66
CA TYR A 120 23.67 -8.52 -7.26
C TYR A 120 22.31 -8.32 -6.58
N PHE A 121 21.47 -9.36 -6.56
CA PHE A 121 20.16 -9.28 -5.93
C PHE A 121 20.25 -9.11 -4.42
N GLY A 122 21.24 -9.77 -3.79
CA GLY A 122 21.49 -9.64 -2.36
C GLY A 122 21.85 -8.22 -1.96
N ALA A 123 22.72 -7.54 -2.72
CA ALA A 123 23.06 -6.14 -2.47
C ALA A 123 21.83 -5.20 -2.65
N GLY A 124 21.05 -5.41 -3.72
CA GLY A 124 19.83 -4.64 -3.98
C GLY A 124 18.79 -4.80 -2.88
N VAL A 125 18.55 -6.02 -2.43
CA VAL A 125 17.56 -6.28 -1.36
C VAL A 125 18.09 -5.80 -0.01
N ALA A 126 19.40 -5.96 0.28
CA ALA A 126 20.01 -5.43 1.50
C ALA A 126 19.88 -3.89 1.57
N LEU A 127 20.15 -3.19 0.47
CA LEU A 127 19.94 -1.75 0.39
C LEU A 127 18.47 -1.38 0.63
N TYR A 128 17.55 -2.12 0.05
CA TYR A 128 16.12 -1.93 0.26
C TYR A 128 15.70 -2.15 1.72
N ASP A 129 16.24 -3.18 2.38
CA ASP A 129 15.99 -3.46 3.80
C ASP A 129 16.53 -2.35 4.69
N VAL A 130 17.73 -1.81 4.38
CA VAL A 130 18.33 -0.67 5.11
C VAL A 130 17.48 0.59 4.94
N LEU A 131 17.07 0.90 3.70
CA LEU A 131 16.19 2.05 3.44
C LEU A 131 14.84 1.88 4.17
N GLY A 132 14.27 0.69 4.17
CA GLY A 132 13.04 0.40 4.90
C GLY A 132 13.21 0.56 6.41
N ALA A 133 14.28 0.02 6.99
CA ALA A 133 14.56 0.11 8.42
C ALA A 133 14.86 1.54 8.90
N ALA A 134 15.45 2.38 8.04
CA ALA A 134 15.72 3.78 8.36
C ALA A 134 14.44 4.64 8.44
N LEU A 135 13.34 4.17 7.84
CA LEU A 135 12.07 4.91 7.76
C LEU A 135 11.02 4.44 8.76
N THR A 136 11.26 3.33 9.43
CA THR A 136 10.30 2.71 10.35
C THR A 136 10.96 2.41 11.69
N SER A 137 10.29 2.82 12.77
CA SER A 137 10.78 2.55 14.13
C SER A 137 10.66 1.08 14.54
N GLU A 138 9.81 0.31 13.85
CA GLU A 138 9.59 -1.10 14.08
C GLU A 138 9.73 -1.89 12.78
N ARG A 139 10.36 -3.07 12.85
CA ARG A 139 10.48 -3.98 11.70
C ARG A 139 9.15 -4.64 11.39
N GLU A 140 8.45 -4.10 10.42
CA GLU A 140 7.16 -4.61 9.95
C GLU A 140 7.29 -5.83 9.03
N ILE A 141 8.40 -5.90 8.30
CA ILE A 141 8.68 -6.94 7.32
C ILE A 141 10.00 -7.62 7.69
N PRO A 142 10.03 -8.96 7.75
CA PRO A 142 11.27 -9.69 7.96
C PRO A 142 12.31 -9.36 6.89
N THR A 143 13.59 -9.32 7.27
CA THR A 143 14.70 -9.14 6.34
C THR A 143 14.80 -10.33 5.39
N HIS A 144 15.37 -10.09 4.21
CA HIS A 144 15.65 -11.15 3.25
C HIS A 144 16.58 -12.23 3.82
N ARG A 145 16.45 -13.44 3.31
CA ARG A 145 17.27 -14.58 3.69
C ARG A 145 17.81 -15.29 2.45
N HIS A 146 19.10 -15.59 2.46
CA HIS A 146 19.68 -16.48 1.47
C HIS A 146 19.42 -17.93 1.87
N LEU A 147 18.73 -18.66 0.99
CA LEU A 147 18.41 -20.06 1.22
C LEU A 147 19.40 -20.95 0.47
N SER A 148 19.82 -22.05 1.10
CA SER A 148 20.52 -23.15 0.45
C SER A 148 19.49 -24.14 -0.13
N PRO A 149 19.89 -25.04 -1.06
CA PRO A 149 19.00 -26.11 -1.52
C PRO A 149 18.42 -26.96 -0.38
N LEU A 150 19.22 -27.21 0.67
CA LEU A 150 18.77 -27.94 1.86
C LEU A 150 17.73 -27.18 2.68
N SER A 151 17.79 -25.84 2.71
CA SER A 151 16.82 -25.01 3.42
C SER A 151 15.45 -25.03 2.75
N LEU A 152 15.37 -25.33 1.45
CA LEU A 152 14.12 -25.40 0.69
C LEU A 152 13.34 -26.69 0.93
N ILE A 153 13.98 -27.74 1.47
CA ILE A 153 13.32 -29.03 1.76
C ILE A 153 12.35 -28.89 2.96
N HIS A 154 12.52 -27.85 3.77
CA HIS A 154 11.76 -27.61 5.00
C HIS A 154 10.82 -26.41 4.95
N ILE A 155 10.46 -25.92 3.75
CA ILE A 155 9.49 -24.81 3.57
C ILE A 155 8.11 -25.37 3.19
#